data_afe7c951848b02bf220a6376636a6a3f
#
_entry.id   afe7c951848b02bf220a6376636a6a3f
#
_cell.length_a   1.000
_cell.length_b   1.000
_cell.length_c   1.000
_cell.angle_alpha   90.00
_cell.angle_beta   90.00
_cell.angle_gamma   90.00
#
_symmetry.space_group_name_H-M   'P 1'
#
loop_
_entity.id
_entity.type
_entity.pdbx_description
1 polymer ?
#
loop_
_entity_poly.entity_id
_entity_poly.type
_entity_poly.pdbx_seq_one_letter_code
_entity_poly.pdbx_strand_id
1 'polypeptide(L)'
;MLPAVYQSIDTNDVWIADRNFCIVEFTCKISCKDAFFIIREHKKYPWESLCKEKSIGKTDTGTVYEQPILVRDHSGQEYKFRRIRIHLKKQTRDGDTDIFIISNLSKRSANAKKIAELYRDRWTIETAFQHLAEHLNSEINTLGYPRAALFGFCVALVAYIVMSVIKAALGSVHGVDVIEQQLSGYYVANEISGICPGMMIAIEYDHWLVFRQMSSPELVRELKKLAAKVKLSAFKKHPRGPKKPQPKRKSYKSKPHVSIAKLLKQRRK
;
A
#
# COMPACT_ATOMS: atom_id res chain seq x y z
N MET A 1 -12.05 6.92 14.32
CA MET A 1 -11.20 6.01 13.51
C MET A 1 -10.03 5.45 14.32
N LEU A 2 -9.15 6.25 14.94
CA LEU A 2 -8.01 5.75 15.75
C LEU A 2 -8.39 4.76 16.87
N PRO A 3 -9.47 4.92 17.65
CA PRO A 3 -9.81 3.93 18.68
C PRO A 3 -10.02 2.51 18.16
N ALA A 4 -10.63 2.35 16.98
CA ALA A 4 -10.80 1.04 16.36
C ALA A 4 -9.46 0.44 15.89
N VAL A 5 -8.55 1.30 15.40
CA VAL A 5 -7.20 0.89 15.02
C VAL A 5 -6.40 0.42 16.25
N TYR A 6 -6.56 1.09 17.40
CA TYR A 6 -5.92 0.66 18.63
C TYR A 6 -6.34 -0.73 19.10
N GLN A 7 -7.58 -1.12 18.84
CA GLN A 7 -8.08 -2.45 19.20
C GLN A 7 -7.48 -3.55 18.32
N SER A 8 -7.12 -3.23 17.07
CA SER A 8 -6.56 -4.20 16.12
C SER A 8 -5.03 -4.36 16.20
N ILE A 9 -4.36 -3.69 17.15
CA ILE A 9 -2.92 -3.85 17.36
C ILE A 9 -2.67 -5.09 18.21
N ASP A 10 -1.99 -6.07 17.65
CA ASP A 10 -1.55 -7.27 18.37
C ASP A 10 -0.05 -7.23 18.68
N THR A 11 0.36 -7.98 19.70
CA THR A 11 1.77 -8.12 20.10
C THR A 11 2.61 -8.66 18.93
N ASN A 12 3.81 -8.11 18.74
CA ASN A 12 4.72 -8.41 17.63
C ASN A 12 4.28 -7.95 16.24
N ASP A 13 3.18 -7.24 16.11
CA ASP A 13 2.84 -6.57 14.85
C ASP A 13 3.91 -5.56 14.44
N VAL A 14 4.08 -5.37 13.13
CA VAL A 14 4.87 -4.27 12.57
C VAL A 14 3.96 -3.35 11.74
N TRP A 15 3.68 -2.18 12.28
CA TRP A 15 2.82 -1.17 11.66
C TRP A 15 3.62 -0.24 10.76
N ILE A 16 3.37 -0.29 9.44
CA ILE A 16 3.99 0.62 8.48
C ILE A 16 2.96 1.66 8.06
N ALA A 17 3.22 2.94 8.37
CA ALA A 17 2.22 3.97 8.16
C ALA A 17 2.79 5.30 7.63
N ASP A 18 1.90 6.13 7.08
CA ASP A 18 2.20 7.47 6.58
C ASP A 18 2.38 8.48 7.74
N ARG A 19 2.91 9.64 7.42
CA ARG A 19 3.15 10.78 8.33
C ARG A 19 1.90 11.24 9.11
N ASN A 20 0.71 11.01 8.58
CA ASN A 20 -0.54 11.34 9.27
C ASN A 20 -0.80 10.50 10.53
N PHE A 21 -0.17 9.32 10.62
CA PHE A 21 -0.18 8.46 11.79
C PHE A 21 0.99 8.76 12.76
N CYS A 22 1.87 9.69 12.41
CA CYS A 22 3.00 10.08 13.26
C CYS A 22 2.54 11.05 14.36
N ILE A 23 1.82 10.52 15.33
CA ILE A 23 1.35 11.20 16.52
C ILE A 23 1.82 10.43 17.75
N VAL A 24 2.15 11.16 18.82
CA VAL A 24 2.73 10.59 20.05
C VAL A 24 1.84 9.48 20.62
N GLU A 25 0.54 9.76 20.75
CA GLU A 25 -0.42 8.78 21.28
C GLU A 25 -0.39 7.45 20.52
N PHE A 26 -0.31 7.47 19.19
CA PHE A 26 -0.30 6.25 18.37
C PHE A 26 1.00 5.47 18.51
N THR A 27 2.15 6.14 18.44
CA THR A 27 3.46 5.51 18.55
C THR A 27 3.72 4.91 19.93
N CYS A 28 3.30 5.62 21.00
CA CYS A 28 3.38 5.12 22.35
C CYS A 28 2.42 3.94 22.58
N LYS A 29 1.19 4.02 22.05
CA LYS A 29 0.19 2.94 22.18
C LYS A 29 0.65 1.64 21.51
N ILE A 30 1.27 1.72 20.32
CA ILE A 30 1.88 0.55 19.66
C ILE A 30 2.97 -0.03 20.56
N SER A 31 3.85 0.81 21.09
CA SER A 31 4.95 0.37 21.95
C SER A 31 4.47 -0.25 23.26
N CYS A 32 3.40 0.27 23.87
CA CYS A 32 2.80 -0.30 25.08
C CYS A 32 2.16 -1.68 24.88
N LYS A 33 1.86 -2.05 23.63
CA LYS A 33 1.31 -3.37 23.28
C LYS A 33 2.39 -4.35 22.81
N ASP A 34 3.67 -4.05 23.03
CA ASP A 34 4.80 -4.84 22.53
C ASP A 34 4.73 -5.06 21.01
N ALA A 35 4.19 -4.09 20.30
CA ALA A 35 4.17 -4.04 18.85
C ALA A 35 5.20 -3.02 18.32
N PHE A 36 5.46 -3.08 17.03
CA PHE A 36 6.49 -2.30 16.36
C PHE A 36 5.89 -1.38 15.30
N PHE A 37 6.61 -0.32 14.97
CA PHE A 37 6.18 0.58 13.92
C PHE A 37 7.35 1.11 13.08
N ILE A 38 7.00 1.47 11.83
CA ILE A 38 7.84 2.20 10.86
C ILE A 38 6.94 3.29 10.28
N ILE A 39 7.09 4.53 10.74
CA ILE A 39 6.17 5.63 10.39
C ILE A 39 6.97 6.82 9.87
N ARG A 40 6.53 7.43 8.76
CA ARG A 40 7.12 8.67 8.26
C ARG A 40 6.91 9.80 9.27
N GLU A 41 8.00 10.48 9.63
CA GLU A 41 7.96 11.57 10.60
C GLU A 41 7.08 12.73 10.12
N HIS A 42 6.23 13.22 10.99
CA HIS A 42 5.49 14.46 10.80
C HIS A 42 6.31 15.65 11.34
N LYS A 43 6.35 16.78 10.63
CA LYS A 43 7.13 17.98 11.01
C LYS A 43 6.89 18.49 12.43
N LYS A 44 5.73 18.20 13.00
CA LYS A 44 5.33 18.63 14.36
C LYS A 44 5.47 17.51 15.40
N TYR A 45 6.08 16.38 15.04
CA TYR A 45 6.27 15.30 16.00
C TYR A 45 7.32 15.70 17.03
N PRO A 46 6.99 15.74 18.33
CA PRO A 46 7.91 16.20 19.36
C PRO A 46 8.91 15.09 19.69
N TRP A 47 10.19 15.41 19.64
CA TRP A 47 11.26 14.51 20.05
C TRP A 47 12.47 15.29 20.51
N GLU A 48 13.28 14.67 21.37
CA GLU A 48 14.56 15.17 21.83
C GLU A 48 15.69 14.29 21.32
N SER A 49 16.82 14.91 20.97
CA SER A 49 17.98 14.18 20.51
C SER A 49 18.73 13.55 21.68
N LEU A 50 18.97 12.24 21.63
CA LEU A 50 19.81 11.54 22.60
C LEU A 50 21.29 11.53 22.20
N CYS A 51 21.56 11.53 20.89
CA CYS A 51 22.92 11.53 20.34
C CYS A 51 22.94 12.18 18.96
N LYS A 52 24.14 12.54 18.48
CA LYS A 52 24.33 13.01 17.12
C LYS A 52 23.92 11.94 16.09
N GLU A 53 23.40 12.38 14.96
CA GLU A 53 23.09 11.54 13.83
C GLU A 53 24.35 10.86 13.27
N LYS A 54 24.26 9.57 12.92
CA LYS A 54 25.35 8.78 12.37
C LYS A 54 24.99 8.27 10.98
N SER A 55 25.94 8.33 10.05
CA SER A 55 25.78 7.70 8.73
C SER A 55 25.87 6.19 8.86
N ILE A 56 24.89 5.48 8.29
CA ILE A 56 24.81 4.00 8.30
C ILE A 56 25.26 3.44 6.95
N GLY A 57 25.19 4.24 5.89
CA GLY A 57 25.65 3.88 4.55
C GLY A 57 24.61 4.13 3.47
N LYS A 58 24.89 3.64 2.28
CA LYS A 58 24.08 3.90 1.07
C LYS A 58 23.09 2.77 0.80
N THR A 59 21.95 3.14 0.18
CA THR A 59 20.95 2.27 -0.42
C THR A 59 20.70 2.69 -1.87
N ASP A 60 19.86 1.98 -2.60
CA ASP A 60 19.46 2.36 -3.96
C ASP A 60 18.81 3.74 -4.02
N THR A 61 18.05 4.10 -3.00
CA THR A 61 17.29 5.36 -2.92
C THR A 61 18.12 6.55 -2.43
N GLY A 62 19.13 6.32 -1.59
CA GLY A 62 19.91 7.41 -1.01
C GLY A 62 20.88 6.99 0.07
N THR A 63 21.39 7.95 0.83
CA THR A 63 22.24 7.72 2.00
C THR A 63 21.40 7.70 3.26
N VAL A 64 21.58 6.67 4.07
CA VAL A 64 20.81 6.44 5.30
C VAL A 64 21.62 6.90 6.51
N TYR A 65 20.97 7.66 7.37
CA TYR A 65 21.46 8.13 8.66
C TYR A 65 20.54 7.66 9.76
N GLU A 66 21.07 7.53 10.97
CA GLU A 66 20.31 7.10 12.14
C GLU A 66 20.65 7.95 13.36
N GLN A 67 19.63 8.28 14.14
CA GLN A 67 19.73 9.02 15.39
C GLN A 67 18.77 8.40 16.43
N PRO A 68 19.23 8.08 17.65
CA PRO A 68 18.35 7.76 18.76
C PRO A 68 17.69 9.03 19.27
N ILE A 69 16.39 8.95 19.54
CA ILE A 69 15.55 10.06 20.01
C ILE A 69 14.76 9.64 21.25
N LEU A 70 14.38 10.63 22.04
CA LEU A 70 13.48 10.50 23.18
C LEU A 70 12.15 11.17 22.82
N VAL A 71 11.06 10.49 23.13
CA VAL A 71 9.69 11.00 22.98
C VAL A 71 8.99 10.84 24.30
N ARG A 72 8.27 11.88 24.75
CA ARG A 72 7.44 11.84 25.96
C ARG A 72 5.98 11.87 25.57
N ASP A 73 5.20 11.00 26.21
CA ASP A 73 3.74 11.06 26.09
C ASP A 73 3.13 12.16 27.00
N HIS A 74 1.82 12.29 26.96
CA HIS A 74 1.11 13.27 27.78
C HIS A 74 1.21 13.05 29.29
N SER A 75 1.56 11.84 29.72
CA SER A 75 1.80 11.51 31.14
C SER A 75 3.24 11.78 31.60
N GLY A 76 4.12 12.13 30.66
CA GLY A 76 5.55 12.30 30.91
C GLY A 76 6.35 11.01 30.81
N GLN A 77 5.72 9.88 30.43
CA GLN A 77 6.41 8.61 30.21
C GLN A 77 7.36 8.73 29.02
N GLU A 78 8.59 8.26 29.21
CA GLU A 78 9.66 8.36 28.22
C GLU A 78 9.75 7.11 27.35
N TYR A 79 9.87 7.33 26.04
CA TYR A 79 10.05 6.28 25.02
C TYR A 79 11.28 6.57 24.18
N LYS A 80 12.15 5.57 24.03
CA LYS A 80 13.34 5.67 23.17
C LYS A 80 13.03 5.09 21.81
N PHE A 81 13.06 5.95 20.78
CA PHE A 81 12.83 5.57 19.40
C PHE A 81 14.07 5.83 18.55
N ARG A 82 14.03 5.34 17.33
CA ARG A 82 15.06 5.53 16.32
C ARG A 82 14.50 6.44 15.25
N ARG A 83 15.21 7.51 14.94
CA ARG A 83 14.94 8.39 13.83
C ARG A 83 15.90 8.06 12.69
N ILE A 84 15.36 7.68 11.56
CA ILE A 84 16.10 7.31 10.35
C ILE A 84 15.88 8.42 9.31
N ARG A 85 16.95 9.02 8.80
CA ARG A 85 16.91 9.96 7.68
C ARG A 85 17.48 9.29 6.44
N ILE A 86 16.75 9.40 5.35
CA ILE A 86 17.16 8.97 4.02
C ILE A 86 17.39 10.24 3.20
N HIS A 87 18.66 10.58 2.95
CA HIS A 87 19.00 11.64 2.01
C HIS A 87 18.94 11.08 0.59
N LEU A 88 17.96 11.53 -0.18
CA LEU A 88 17.59 10.95 -1.47
C LEU A 88 18.59 11.32 -2.57
N LYS A 89 18.89 10.38 -3.46
CA LYS A 89 19.66 10.65 -4.69
C LYS A 89 18.90 11.56 -5.66
N LYS A 90 17.56 11.48 -5.67
CA LYS A 90 16.65 12.31 -6.48
C LYS A 90 15.53 12.79 -5.58
N GLN A 91 15.17 14.04 -5.71
CA GLN A 91 14.04 14.64 -4.97
C GLN A 91 12.76 13.88 -5.24
N THR A 92 11.86 13.86 -4.24
CA THR A 92 10.50 13.36 -4.42
C THR A 92 9.74 14.25 -5.41
N ARG A 93 8.56 13.79 -5.84
CA ARG A 93 7.66 14.59 -6.68
C ARG A 93 7.27 15.94 -6.04
N ASP A 94 7.26 15.98 -4.70
CA ASP A 94 6.90 17.16 -3.90
C ASP A 94 8.12 18.04 -3.57
N GLY A 95 9.32 17.67 -4.05
CA GLY A 95 10.56 18.41 -3.86
C GLY A 95 11.33 18.05 -2.58
N ASP A 96 10.90 17.06 -1.81
CA ASP A 96 11.62 16.64 -0.60
C ASP A 96 12.97 15.98 -1.00
N THR A 97 14.04 16.44 -0.40
CA THR A 97 15.40 15.86 -0.51
C THR A 97 15.68 14.80 0.53
N ASP A 98 14.91 14.82 1.63
CA ASP A 98 15.08 13.94 2.77
C ASP A 98 13.74 13.32 3.18
N ILE A 99 13.78 12.04 3.52
CA ILE A 99 12.66 11.33 4.14
C ILE A 99 13.08 10.97 5.55
N PHE A 100 12.25 11.30 6.52
CA PHE A 100 12.46 10.98 7.92
C PHE A 100 11.45 9.92 8.36
N ILE A 101 11.94 8.89 9.05
CA ILE A 101 11.16 7.75 9.54
C ILE A 101 11.45 7.58 11.03
N ILE A 102 10.41 7.27 11.81
CA ILE A 102 10.52 6.93 13.22
C ILE A 102 10.14 5.47 13.41
N SER A 103 10.89 4.76 14.27
CA SER A 103 10.66 3.35 14.56
C SER A 103 11.10 2.99 15.97
N ASN A 104 10.39 2.05 16.60
CA ASN A 104 10.80 1.41 17.85
C ASN A 104 11.48 0.05 17.66
N LEU A 105 11.63 -0.42 16.40
CA LEU A 105 12.35 -1.67 16.12
C LEU A 105 13.78 -1.62 16.63
N SER A 106 14.24 -2.69 17.26
CA SER A 106 15.62 -2.82 17.70
C SER A 106 16.60 -2.90 16.52
N LYS A 107 17.86 -2.52 16.74
CA LYS A 107 18.90 -2.67 15.69
C LYS A 107 19.14 -4.14 15.32
N ARG A 108 18.89 -5.06 16.26
CA ARG A 108 19.03 -6.50 16.02
C ARG A 108 17.91 -7.03 15.11
N SER A 109 16.68 -6.54 15.31
CA SER A 109 15.53 -6.93 14.50
C SER A 109 15.59 -6.34 13.08
N ALA A 110 15.94 -5.05 12.96
CA ALA A 110 16.09 -4.39 11.68
C ALA A 110 17.12 -3.25 11.74
N ASN A 111 18.14 -3.29 10.93
CA ASN A 111 19.04 -2.15 10.78
C ASN A 111 18.34 -0.98 10.03
N ALA A 112 18.93 0.22 10.07
CA ALA A 112 18.32 1.41 9.50
C ALA A 112 18.09 1.30 7.98
N LYS A 113 18.94 0.57 7.24
CA LYS A 113 18.74 0.31 5.80
C LYS A 113 17.51 -0.56 5.57
N LYS A 114 17.33 -1.62 6.37
CA LYS A 114 16.16 -2.49 6.28
C LYS A 114 14.86 -1.75 6.60
N ILE A 115 14.87 -0.84 7.60
CA ILE A 115 13.73 0.03 7.90
C ILE A 115 13.41 0.93 6.71
N ALA A 116 14.42 1.51 6.05
CA ALA A 116 14.22 2.34 4.86
C ALA A 116 13.61 1.55 3.68
N GLU A 117 14.05 0.29 3.48
CA GLU A 117 13.48 -0.62 2.49
C GLU A 117 12.02 -0.97 2.80
N LEU A 118 11.74 -1.40 4.03
CA LEU A 118 10.37 -1.73 4.46
C LEU A 118 9.43 -0.53 4.33
N TYR A 119 9.90 0.66 4.65
CA TYR A 119 9.08 1.85 4.46
C TYR A 119 8.78 2.12 2.97
N ARG A 120 9.72 1.85 2.07
CA ARG A 120 9.47 1.97 0.62
C ARG A 120 8.34 1.05 0.17
N ASP A 121 8.25 -0.15 0.74
CA ASP A 121 7.22 -1.13 0.40
C ASP A 121 5.80 -0.68 0.80
N ARG A 122 5.65 0.35 1.65
CA ARG A 122 4.36 1.01 1.95
C ARG A 122 3.61 1.44 0.68
N TRP A 123 4.35 1.83 -0.37
CA TRP A 123 3.74 2.25 -1.64
C TRP A 123 2.98 1.13 -2.35
N THR A 124 3.17 -0.12 -1.97
CA THR A 124 2.40 -1.25 -2.52
C THR A 124 0.92 -1.11 -2.23
N ILE A 125 0.53 -0.56 -1.07
CA ILE A 125 -0.86 -0.26 -0.72
C ILE A 125 -1.46 0.79 -1.67
N GLU A 126 -0.73 1.86 -1.97
CA GLU A 126 -1.21 2.89 -2.91
C GLU A 126 -1.37 2.31 -4.31
N THR A 127 -0.43 1.46 -4.74
CA THR A 127 -0.53 0.73 -6.01
C THR A 127 -1.71 -0.22 -6.01
N ALA A 128 -2.01 -0.92 -4.91
CA ALA A 128 -3.18 -1.79 -4.79
C ALA A 128 -4.48 -0.98 -4.92
N PHE A 129 -4.61 0.16 -4.24
CA PHE A 129 -5.76 1.05 -4.39
C PHE A 129 -5.89 1.61 -5.80
N GLN A 130 -4.78 1.98 -6.45
CA GLN A 130 -4.79 2.39 -7.84
C GLN A 130 -5.29 1.29 -8.76
N HIS A 131 -4.87 0.04 -8.55
CA HIS A 131 -5.37 -1.10 -9.33
C HIS A 131 -6.86 -1.34 -9.09
N LEU A 132 -7.35 -1.20 -7.86
CA LEU A 132 -8.77 -1.29 -7.55
C LEU A 132 -9.57 -0.22 -8.28
N ALA A 133 -9.10 1.04 -8.26
CA ALA A 133 -9.80 2.15 -8.89
C ALA A 133 -9.73 2.11 -10.42
N GLU A 134 -8.52 1.94 -10.98
CA GLU A 134 -8.29 2.08 -12.44
C GLU A 134 -8.62 0.80 -13.22
N HIS A 135 -8.35 -0.40 -12.65
CA HIS A 135 -8.50 -1.65 -13.38
C HIS A 135 -9.80 -2.38 -13.07
N LEU A 136 -10.31 -2.23 -11.84
CA LEU A 136 -11.50 -2.94 -11.36
C LEU A 136 -12.69 -2.01 -11.15
N ASN A 137 -12.58 -0.74 -11.54
CA ASN A 137 -13.65 0.26 -11.46
C ASN A 137 -14.33 0.32 -10.07
N SER A 138 -13.54 0.24 -8.99
CA SER A 138 -14.09 0.24 -7.63
C SER A 138 -14.72 1.56 -7.21
N GLU A 139 -14.40 2.65 -7.92
CA GLU A 139 -15.01 3.97 -7.71
C GLU A 139 -16.34 4.05 -8.46
N ILE A 140 -17.38 3.47 -7.86
CA ILE A 140 -18.72 3.50 -8.43
C ILE A 140 -19.43 4.79 -8.00
N ASN A 141 -20.19 5.40 -8.91
CA ASN A 141 -21.05 6.52 -8.54
C ASN A 141 -22.28 5.99 -7.77
N THR A 142 -22.18 6.02 -6.45
CA THR A 142 -23.22 5.48 -5.53
C THR A 142 -24.23 6.52 -5.10
N LEU A 143 -24.23 7.72 -5.72
CA LEU A 143 -25.14 8.82 -5.40
C LEU A 143 -25.16 9.17 -3.88
N GLY A 144 -24.06 8.95 -3.18
CA GLY A 144 -23.94 9.25 -1.75
C GLY A 144 -24.46 8.17 -0.82
N TYR A 145 -24.78 6.96 -1.29
CA TYR A 145 -25.15 5.83 -0.44
C TYR A 145 -23.91 5.09 0.12
N PRO A 146 -23.54 5.28 1.41
CA PRO A 146 -22.31 4.70 1.95
C PRO A 146 -22.27 3.17 1.91
N ARG A 147 -23.42 2.51 2.10
CA ARG A 147 -23.50 1.04 2.06
C ARG A 147 -23.27 0.49 0.65
N ALA A 148 -23.79 1.16 -0.36
CA ALA A 148 -23.53 0.78 -1.75
C ALA A 148 -22.06 0.99 -2.13
N ALA A 149 -21.44 2.09 -1.67
CA ALA A 149 -20.03 2.33 -1.85
C ALA A 149 -19.16 1.23 -1.20
N LEU A 150 -19.49 0.85 0.05
CA LEU A 150 -18.81 -0.22 0.76
C LEU A 150 -18.98 -1.57 0.03
N PHE A 151 -20.18 -1.89 -0.42
CA PHE A 151 -20.43 -3.11 -1.18
C PHE A 151 -19.60 -3.16 -2.47
N GLY A 152 -19.61 -2.08 -3.27
CA GLY A 152 -18.80 -1.99 -4.50
C GLY A 152 -17.31 -2.13 -4.23
N PHE A 153 -16.81 -1.51 -3.16
CA PHE A 153 -15.43 -1.67 -2.73
C PHE A 153 -15.10 -3.12 -2.35
N CYS A 154 -15.96 -3.79 -1.59
CA CYS A 154 -15.78 -5.20 -1.22
C CYS A 154 -15.75 -6.12 -2.46
N VAL A 155 -16.64 -5.90 -3.43
CA VAL A 155 -16.64 -6.67 -4.69
C VAL A 155 -15.33 -6.46 -5.46
N ALA A 156 -14.85 -5.22 -5.57
CA ALA A 156 -13.58 -4.93 -6.22
C ALA A 156 -12.39 -5.55 -5.46
N LEU A 157 -12.44 -5.59 -4.12
CA LEU A 157 -11.42 -6.24 -3.31
C LEU A 157 -11.39 -7.76 -3.56
N VAL A 158 -12.53 -8.42 -3.67
CA VAL A 158 -12.60 -9.85 -4.05
C VAL A 158 -12.02 -10.07 -5.44
N ALA A 159 -12.37 -9.23 -6.42
CA ALA A 159 -11.80 -9.30 -7.76
C ALA A 159 -10.27 -9.11 -7.74
N TYR A 160 -9.75 -8.19 -6.91
CA TYR A 160 -8.32 -7.98 -6.71
C TYR A 160 -7.63 -9.22 -6.15
N ILE A 161 -8.24 -9.91 -5.18
CA ILE A 161 -7.72 -11.17 -4.62
C ILE A 161 -7.65 -12.24 -5.71
N VAL A 162 -8.71 -12.42 -6.51
CA VAL A 162 -8.72 -13.37 -7.63
C VAL A 162 -7.60 -13.05 -8.64
N MET A 163 -7.45 -11.78 -9.02
CA MET A 163 -6.36 -11.34 -9.89
C MET A 163 -4.97 -11.61 -9.30
N SER A 164 -4.84 -11.49 -7.99
CA SER A 164 -3.58 -11.79 -7.30
C SER A 164 -3.24 -13.28 -7.34
N VAL A 165 -4.24 -14.15 -7.21
CA VAL A 165 -4.07 -15.62 -7.35
C VAL A 165 -3.66 -15.98 -8.79
N ILE A 166 -4.30 -15.37 -9.79
CA ILE A 166 -3.92 -15.57 -11.20
C ILE A 166 -2.47 -15.13 -11.45
N LYS A 167 -2.08 -13.95 -10.96
CA LYS A 167 -0.69 -13.46 -11.05
C LYS A 167 0.30 -14.39 -10.36
N ALA A 168 -0.04 -14.90 -9.18
CA ALA A 168 0.81 -15.85 -8.46
C ALA A 168 0.99 -17.15 -9.22
N ALA A 169 -0.08 -17.69 -9.82
CA ALA A 169 -0.02 -18.88 -10.67
C ALA A 169 0.88 -18.65 -11.89
N LEU A 170 0.70 -17.54 -12.62
CA LEU A 170 1.56 -17.15 -13.74
C LEU A 170 3.01 -16.95 -13.30
N GLY A 171 3.24 -16.26 -12.17
CA GLY A 171 4.58 -16.03 -11.61
C GLY A 171 5.32 -17.32 -11.25
N SER A 172 4.58 -18.32 -10.74
CA SER A 172 5.17 -19.62 -10.40
C SER A 172 5.65 -20.43 -11.63
N VAL A 173 5.15 -20.14 -12.83
CA VAL A 173 5.49 -20.84 -14.08
C VAL A 173 6.46 -20.03 -14.93
N HIS A 174 6.21 -18.73 -15.06
CA HIS A 174 6.94 -17.84 -15.96
C HIS A 174 7.99 -16.97 -15.28
N GLY A 175 8.08 -17.03 -13.94
CA GLY A 175 8.96 -16.20 -13.13
C GLY A 175 8.25 -14.95 -12.59
N VAL A 176 8.39 -14.71 -11.28
CA VAL A 176 7.72 -13.60 -10.57
C VAL A 176 8.13 -12.26 -11.15
N ASP A 177 9.43 -12.04 -11.36
CA ASP A 177 9.96 -10.78 -11.89
C ASP A 177 9.42 -10.47 -13.30
N VAL A 178 9.30 -11.51 -14.15
CA VAL A 178 8.74 -11.36 -15.50
C VAL A 178 7.29 -10.91 -15.44
N ILE A 179 6.50 -11.53 -14.55
CA ILE A 179 5.09 -11.17 -14.39
C ILE A 179 4.93 -9.76 -13.82
N GLU A 180 5.70 -9.39 -12.80
CA GLU A 180 5.62 -8.05 -12.21
C GLU A 180 6.01 -6.96 -13.20
N GLN A 181 7.06 -7.18 -13.99
CA GLN A 181 7.55 -6.19 -14.93
C GLN A 181 6.73 -6.10 -16.21
N GLN A 182 6.27 -7.23 -16.75
CA GLN A 182 5.72 -7.28 -18.11
C GLN A 182 4.20 -7.45 -18.16
N LEU A 183 3.54 -8.10 -17.16
CA LEU A 183 2.12 -8.39 -17.23
C LEU A 183 1.27 -7.13 -17.01
N SER A 184 0.35 -6.85 -17.90
CA SER A 184 -0.65 -5.79 -17.76
C SER A 184 -1.89 -6.32 -17.02
N GLY A 185 -2.11 -5.87 -15.78
CA GLY A 185 -3.34 -6.19 -15.04
C GLY A 185 -4.61 -5.71 -15.78
N TYR A 186 -4.52 -4.59 -16.50
CA TYR A 186 -5.63 -4.09 -17.31
C TYR A 186 -6.04 -5.08 -18.41
N TYR A 187 -5.08 -5.59 -19.19
CA TYR A 187 -5.41 -6.53 -20.27
C TYR A 187 -5.95 -7.86 -19.73
N VAL A 188 -5.43 -8.34 -18.60
CA VAL A 188 -5.96 -9.56 -17.96
C VAL A 188 -7.40 -9.33 -17.48
N ALA A 189 -7.67 -8.21 -16.80
CA ALA A 189 -9.02 -7.88 -16.32
C ALA A 189 -10.00 -7.70 -17.49
N ASN A 190 -9.57 -7.05 -18.58
CA ASN A 190 -10.39 -6.84 -19.78
C ASN A 190 -10.72 -8.16 -20.47
N GLU A 191 -9.77 -9.07 -20.58
CA GLU A 191 -9.98 -10.40 -21.16
C GLU A 191 -10.98 -11.21 -20.34
N ILE A 192 -10.82 -11.25 -19.01
CA ILE A 192 -11.76 -11.93 -18.12
C ILE A 192 -13.16 -11.33 -18.27
N SER A 193 -13.27 -10.00 -18.27
CA SER A 193 -14.57 -9.31 -18.40
C SER A 193 -15.24 -9.60 -19.75
N GLY A 194 -14.47 -9.71 -20.83
CA GLY A 194 -15.01 -9.99 -22.18
C GLY A 194 -15.41 -11.44 -22.40
N ILE A 195 -14.67 -12.39 -21.84
CA ILE A 195 -14.86 -13.82 -22.11
C ILE A 195 -15.74 -14.51 -21.06
N CYS A 196 -15.62 -14.15 -19.80
CA CYS A 196 -16.29 -14.84 -18.69
C CYS A 196 -17.83 -14.92 -18.87
N PRO A 197 -18.55 -13.86 -19.29
CA PRO A 197 -19.99 -13.94 -19.51
C PRO A 197 -20.37 -14.99 -20.56
N GLY A 198 -19.62 -15.06 -21.66
CA GLY A 198 -19.85 -16.07 -22.72
C GLY A 198 -19.57 -17.49 -22.23
N MET A 199 -18.49 -17.69 -21.48
CA MET A 199 -18.15 -18.97 -20.88
C MET A 199 -19.23 -19.44 -19.89
N MET A 200 -19.77 -18.55 -19.08
CA MET A 200 -20.85 -18.87 -18.14
C MET A 200 -22.16 -19.30 -18.83
N ILE A 201 -22.38 -18.90 -20.08
CA ILE A 201 -23.51 -19.33 -20.89
C ILE A 201 -23.20 -20.65 -21.62
N ALA A 202 -21.98 -20.76 -22.19
CA ALA A 202 -21.62 -21.88 -23.05
C ALA A 202 -21.23 -23.16 -22.28
N ILE A 203 -20.79 -23.01 -21.02
CA ILE A 203 -20.33 -24.12 -20.20
C ILE A 203 -21.34 -24.36 -19.08
N GLU A 204 -21.94 -25.55 -19.04
CA GLU A 204 -22.91 -25.91 -18.01
C GLU A 204 -22.32 -25.83 -16.61
N TYR A 205 -23.14 -25.47 -15.62
CA TYR A 205 -22.72 -25.25 -14.25
C TYR A 205 -21.96 -26.43 -13.65
N ASP A 206 -22.37 -27.66 -13.97
CA ASP A 206 -21.77 -28.88 -13.41
C ASP A 206 -20.28 -29.05 -13.76
N HIS A 207 -19.84 -28.50 -14.89
CA HIS A 207 -18.43 -28.50 -15.27
C HIS A 207 -17.58 -27.58 -14.39
N TRP A 208 -18.20 -26.59 -13.71
CA TRP A 208 -17.50 -25.71 -12.78
C TRP A 208 -17.37 -26.29 -11.37
N LEU A 209 -18.22 -27.30 -11.01
CA LEU A 209 -18.20 -27.90 -9.69
C LEU A 209 -16.89 -28.57 -9.35
N VAL A 210 -16.15 -29.05 -10.34
CA VAL A 210 -14.84 -29.68 -10.13
C VAL A 210 -13.87 -28.76 -9.39
N PHE A 211 -13.86 -27.45 -9.67
CA PHE A 211 -13.01 -26.48 -8.99
C PHE A 211 -13.43 -26.26 -7.54
N ARG A 212 -14.75 -26.35 -7.26
CA ARG A 212 -15.29 -26.18 -5.91
C ARG A 212 -14.96 -27.36 -5.00
N GLN A 213 -14.77 -28.53 -5.55
CA GLN A 213 -14.47 -29.76 -4.82
C GLN A 213 -12.97 -30.00 -4.63
N MET A 214 -12.11 -29.27 -5.34
CA MET A 214 -10.68 -29.38 -5.21
C MET A 214 -10.18 -28.94 -3.84
N SER A 215 -9.26 -29.69 -3.26
CA SER A 215 -8.43 -29.24 -2.16
C SER A 215 -7.48 -28.11 -2.62
N SER A 216 -6.98 -27.29 -1.70
CA SER A 216 -6.04 -26.22 -2.06
C SER A 216 -4.81 -26.68 -2.85
N PRO A 217 -4.15 -27.82 -2.52
CA PRO A 217 -3.04 -28.33 -3.31
C PRO A 217 -3.44 -28.75 -4.72
N GLU A 218 -4.62 -29.33 -4.91
CA GLU A 218 -5.15 -29.71 -6.22
C GLU A 218 -5.44 -28.49 -7.08
N LEU A 219 -6.10 -27.49 -6.52
CA LEU A 219 -6.36 -26.23 -7.20
C LEU A 219 -5.07 -25.54 -7.64
N VAL A 220 -4.04 -25.50 -6.77
CA VAL A 220 -2.72 -24.94 -7.12
C VAL A 220 -2.08 -25.69 -8.29
N ARG A 221 -2.15 -27.02 -8.30
CA ARG A 221 -1.60 -27.81 -9.42
C ARG A 221 -2.33 -27.51 -10.73
N GLU A 222 -3.66 -27.42 -10.69
CA GLU A 222 -4.46 -27.13 -11.87
C GLU A 222 -4.22 -25.69 -12.39
N LEU A 223 -4.19 -24.71 -11.50
CA LEU A 223 -3.85 -23.32 -11.86
C LEU A 223 -2.47 -23.23 -12.53
N LYS A 224 -1.47 -23.97 -12.06
CA LYS A 224 -0.14 -24.00 -12.69
C LYS A 224 -0.19 -24.62 -14.09
N LYS A 225 -0.94 -25.71 -14.29
CA LYS A 225 -1.13 -26.30 -15.62
C LYS A 225 -1.80 -25.32 -16.60
N LEU A 226 -2.81 -24.61 -16.14
CA LEU A 226 -3.49 -23.58 -16.93
C LEU A 226 -2.55 -22.40 -17.23
N ALA A 227 -1.81 -21.92 -16.23
CA ALA A 227 -0.84 -20.85 -16.36
C ALA A 227 0.25 -21.17 -17.40
N ALA A 228 0.70 -22.43 -17.49
CA ALA A 228 1.69 -22.85 -18.48
C ALA A 228 1.20 -22.74 -19.94
N LYS A 229 -0.12 -22.73 -20.15
CA LYS A 229 -0.73 -22.60 -21.49
C LYS A 229 -0.95 -21.14 -21.92
N VAL A 230 -0.79 -20.19 -20.97
CA VAL A 230 -1.06 -18.76 -21.24
C VAL A 230 0.05 -18.14 -22.10
N LYS A 231 -0.33 -17.51 -23.22
CA LYS A 231 0.57 -16.73 -24.06
C LYS A 231 0.76 -15.33 -23.47
N LEU A 232 1.80 -15.13 -22.65
CA LEU A 232 2.06 -13.85 -21.98
C LEU A 232 2.19 -12.66 -22.94
N SER A 233 2.60 -12.90 -24.19
CA SER A 233 2.75 -11.84 -25.21
C SER A 233 1.44 -11.07 -25.46
N ALA A 234 0.27 -11.72 -25.30
CA ALA A 234 -1.03 -11.08 -25.44
C ALA A 234 -1.37 -10.10 -24.33
N PHE A 235 -0.71 -10.24 -23.17
CA PHE A 235 -1.00 -9.48 -21.95
C PHE A 235 0.15 -8.56 -21.53
N LYS A 236 1.08 -8.25 -22.42
CA LYS A 236 2.23 -7.40 -22.09
C LYS A 236 1.82 -5.94 -21.90
N LYS A 237 2.44 -5.29 -20.91
CA LYS A 237 2.41 -3.84 -20.76
C LYS A 237 2.97 -3.18 -22.01
N HIS A 238 2.26 -2.20 -22.58
CA HIS A 238 2.85 -1.32 -23.56
C HIS A 238 3.84 -0.34 -22.91
N PRO A 239 4.99 -0.06 -23.54
CA PRO A 239 5.88 0.98 -23.07
C PRO A 239 5.11 2.30 -23.00
N ARG A 240 5.05 2.91 -21.81
CA ARG A 240 4.45 4.24 -21.66
C ARG A 240 5.38 5.24 -22.35
N GLY A 241 4.85 6.00 -23.28
CA GLY A 241 5.53 7.18 -23.79
C GLY A 241 5.83 8.19 -22.68
N PRO A 242 6.68 9.21 -22.93
CA PRO A 242 6.97 10.24 -21.95
C PRO A 242 5.68 10.87 -21.43
N LYS A 243 5.56 11.00 -20.12
CA LYS A 243 4.38 11.62 -19.50
C LYS A 243 4.23 13.03 -20.05
N LYS A 244 3.11 13.30 -20.74
CA LYS A 244 2.73 14.66 -21.07
C LYS A 244 2.66 15.49 -19.79
N PRO A 245 3.24 16.70 -19.74
CA PRO A 245 3.11 17.57 -18.58
C PRO A 245 1.62 17.74 -18.27
N GLN A 246 1.25 17.49 -17.02
CA GLN A 246 -0.14 17.72 -16.62
C GLN A 246 -0.45 19.19 -16.79
N PRO A 247 -1.60 19.55 -17.42
CA PRO A 247 -1.99 20.95 -17.52
C PRO A 247 -2.08 21.53 -16.11
N LYS A 248 -1.48 22.71 -15.92
CA LYS A 248 -1.54 23.42 -14.63
C LYS A 248 -3.00 23.51 -14.22
N ARG A 249 -3.35 23.02 -13.03
CA ARG A 249 -4.71 23.12 -12.50
C ARG A 249 -5.11 24.59 -12.51
N LYS A 250 -6.20 24.92 -13.22
CA LYS A 250 -6.76 26.28 -13.17
C LYS A 250 -7.27 26.52 -11.75
N SER A 251 -6.59 27.36 -11.00
CA SER A 251 -7.08 27.81 -9.70
C SER A 251 -8.09 28.92 -9.95
N TYR A 252 -9.35 28.67 -9.64
CA TYR A 252 -10.37 29.70 -9.68
C TYR A 252 -10.32 30.49 -8.37
N LYS A 253 -9.86 31.74 -8.41
CA LYS A 253 -9.81 32.62 -7.23
C LYS A 253 -11.18 32.78 -6.56
N SER A 254 -12.27 32.72 -7.34
CA SER A 254 -13.66 32.84 -6.86
C SER A 254 -14.23 31.56 -6.22
N LYS A 255 -13.60 30.39 -6.42
CA LYS A 255 -14.06 29.09 -5.85
C LYS A 255 -12.87 28.33 -5.31
N PRO A 256 -12.32 28.72 -4.15
CA PRO A 256 -11.21 28.00 -3.54
C PRO A 256 -11.65 26.58 -3.18
N HIS A 257 -10.76 25.61 -3.39
CA HIS A 257 -11.00 24.22 -2.99
C HIS A 257 -11.25 24.15 -1.48
N VAL A 258 -12.44 23.71 -1.10
CA VAL A 258 -12.81 23.48 0.31
C VAL A 258 -12.67 22.00 0.62
N SER A 259 -11.83 21.66 1.58
CA SER A 259 -11.69 20.26 2.00
C SER A 259 -12.97 19.75 2.68
N ILE A 260 -13.32 18.47 2.43
CA ILE A 260 -14.46 17.80 3.07
C ILE A 260 -14.41 17.92 4.60
N ALA A 261 -13.21 17.82 5.18
CA ALA A 261 -13.01 18.01 6.62
C ALA A 261 -13.44 19.40 7.12
N LYS A 262 -13.24 20.44 6.31
CA LYS A 262 -13.66 21.81 6.64
C LYS A 262 -15.19 21.95 6.55
N LEU A 263 -15.81 21.34 5.55
CA LEU A 263 -17.28 21.32 5.41
C LEU A 263 -17.96 20.56 6.57
N LEU A 264 -17.39 19.41 6.97
CA LEU A 264 -17.92 18.62 8.10
C LEU A 264 -17.80 19.38 9.44
N LYS A 265 -16.74 20.15 9.65
CA LYS A 265 -16.59 21.01 10.84
C LYS A 265 -17.61 22.16 10.86
N GLN A 266 -17.97 22.71 9.70
CA GLN A 266 -18.99 23.77 9.60
C GLN A 266 -20.41 23.26 9.85
N ARG A 267 -20.72 21.98 9.52
CA ARG A 267 -22.02 21.36 9.80
C ARG A 267 -22.22 20.94 11.26
N ARG A 268 -21.14 20.88 12.07
CA ARG A 268 -21.20 20.55 13.50
C ARG A 268 -21.31 21.77 14.41
N LYS A 269 -21.36 22.97 13.86
CA LYS A 269 -21.76 24.20 14.50
C LYS A 269 -23.21 24.56 14.15
#